data_5b7b64e3d6ee4fbfb73ced8660ff5c91
#
_entry.id   5b7b64e3d6ee4fbfb73ced8660ff5c91
#
_cell.length_a   1.000
_cell.length_b   1.000
_cell.length_c   1.000
_cell.angle_alpha   90.00
_cell.angle_beta   90.00
_cell.angle_gamma   90.00
#
_symmetry.space_group_name_H-M   'P 1'
#
loop_
_entity.id
_entity.type
_entity.pdbx_description
1 polymer ?
#
loop_
_entity_poly.entity_id
_entity_poly.type
_entity_poly.pdbx_seq_one_letter_code
_entity_poly.pdbx_strand_id
1 'polypeptide(L)'
;FVGPQAERFRHGQSVDHSLDYCSGCGICTMVCPQGVKIAEINAQARAVMKAQNGMPIRDRLITQTDLMGKVMTPFAPIANAALGIKPLRKVVSAVVGVSEGAPMPTAHNQSLRGWLKKRKAPTGPAPRGPIVFFHGCAGGYFEVQTSKHTIELLEHLGYEVLVPEQGCCGLAEQSNGI
;
A
#
# COMPACT_ATOMS: atom_id res chain seq x y z
N PHE A 1 -5.79 -16.33 -18.20
CA PHE A 1 -4.76 -15.30 -17.94
C PHE A 1 -3.34 -15.85 -18.02
N VAL A 2 -3.00 -16.94 -17.36
CA VAL A 2 -1.61 -17.41 -17.21
C VAL A 2 -1.06 -18.06 -18.50
N GLY A 3 -1.86 -18.89 -19.15
CA GLY A 3 -1.46 -19.58 -20.38
C GLY A 3 -1.09 -18.62 -21.50
N PRO A 4 -1.97 -17.67 -21.87
CA PRO A 4 -1.66 -16.68 -22.89
C PRO A 4 -0.45 -15.80 -22.57
N GLN A 5 -0.21 -15.44 -21.30
CA GLN A 5 0.94 -14.65 -20.93
C GLN A 5 2.26 -15.43 -21.07
N ALA A 6 2.30 -16.68 -20.58
CA ALA A 6 3.48 -17.52 -20.72
C ALA A 6 3.84 -17.78 -22.19
N GLU A 7 2.84 -17.98 -23.04
CA GLU A 7 3.02 -18.18 -24.48
C GLU A 7 3.55 -16.92 -25.16
N ARG A 8 3.00 -15.75 -24.83
CA ARG A 8 3.52 -14.47 -25.34
C ARG A 8 4.97 -14.22 -24.95
N PHE A 9 5.37 -14.57 -23.72
CA PHE A 9 6.76 -14.48 -23.28
C PHE A 9 7.68 -15.37 -24.11
N ARG A 10 7.28 -16.62 -24.35
CA ARG A 10 8.08 -17.56 -25.16
C ARG A 10 8.33 -17.07 -26.58
N HIS A 11 7.37 -16.37 -27.16
CA HIS A 11 7.43 -15.86 -28.52
C HIS A 11 7.87 -14.40 -28.62
N GLY A 12 8.36 -13.79 -27.54
CA GLY A 12 8.84 -12.41 -27.53
C GLY A 12 7.76 -11.37 -27.85
N GLN A 13 6.49 -11.74 -27.70
CA GLN A 13 5.36 -10.83 -27.92
C GLN A 13 5.14 -9.91 -26.71
N SER A 14 4.48 -8.76 -26.96
CA SER A 14 4.10 -7.85 -25.89
C SER A 14 3.15 -8.52 -24.88
N VAL A 15 3.30 -8.16 -23.63
CA VAL A 15 2.43 -8.64 -22.54
C VAL A 15 1.00 -8.12 -22.75
N ASP A 16 0.01 -8.95 -22.44
CA ASP A 16 -1.41 -8.58 -22.54
C ASP A 16 -1.78 -7.57 -21.44
N HIS A 17 -2.42 -6.47 -21.81
CA HIS A 17 -2.91 -5.43 -20.91
C HIS A 17 -3.96 -5.92 -19.91
N SER A 18 -4.51 -7.13 -20.06
CA SER A 18 -5.38 -7.75 -19.04
C SER A 18 -4.70 -7.88 -17.67
N LEU A 19 -3.36 -7.83 -17.62
CA LEU A 19 -2.59 -7.77 -16.37
C LEU A 19 -2.87 -6.51 -15.56
N ASP A 20 -3.28 -5.41 -16.20
CA ASP A 20 -3.58 -4.15 -15.51
C ASP A 20 -4.75 -4.27 -14.53
N TYR A 21 -5.62 -5.27 -14.74
CA TYR A 21 -6.73 -5.59 -13.84
C TYR A 21 -6.36 -6.52 -12.67
N CYS A 22 -5.14 -7.04 -12.64
CA CYS A 22 -4.69 -7.89 -11.56
C CYS A 22 -4.30 -7.07 -10.33
N SER A 23 -4.95 -7.27 -9.19
CA SER A 23 -4.65 -6.58 -7.93
C SER A 23 -3.52 -7.22 -7.12
N GLY A 24 -2.95 -8.34 -7.59
CA GLY A 24 -1.92 -9.07 -6.85
C GLY A 24 -2.41 -9.77 -5.58
N CYS A 25 -3.72 -10.00 -5.42
CA CYS A 25 -4.30 -10.53 -4.19
C CYS A 25 -3.91 -11.99 -3.85
N GLY A 26 -3.28 -12.71 -4.75
CA GLY A 26 -2.79 -14.07 -4.51
C GLY A 26 -3.83 -15.19 -4.53
N ILE A 27 -5.13 -14.90 -4.61
CA ILE A 27 -6.19 -15.91 -4.57
C ILE A 27 -6.01 -16.96 -5.66
N CYS A 28 -5.67 -16.55 -6.88
CA CYS A 28 -5.45 -17.48 -8.00
C CYS A 28 -4.30 -18.47 -7.72
N THR A 29 -3.26 -18.08 -7.00
CA THR A 29 -2.19 -18.97 -6.55
C THR A 29 -2.71 -19.94 -5.49
N MET A 30 -3.50 -19.46 -4.53
CA MET A 30 -4.02 -20.27 -3.42
C MET A 30 -5.00 -21.35 -3.86
N VAL A 31 -5.88 -21.03 -4.84
CA VAL A 31 -6.93 -21.96 -5.31
C VAL A 31 -6.48 -22.84 -6.47
N CYS A 32 -5.26 -22.68 -6.96
CA CYS A 32 -4.78 -23.46 -8.10
C CYS A 32 -4.53 -24.92 -7.70
N PRO A 33 -5.26 -25.91 -8.25
CA PRO A 33 -5.09 -27.31 -7.88
C PRO A 33 -3.74 -27.87 -8.33
N GLN A 34 -3.07 -27.24 -9.29
CA GLN A 34 -1.76 -27.62 -9.80
C GLN A 34 -0.61 -26.91 -9.08
N GLY A 35 -0.89 -26.09 -8.06
CA GLY A 35 0.13 -25.35 -7.31
C GLY A 35 0.87 -24.28 -8.13
N VAL A 36 0.30 -23.80 -9.24
CA VAL A 36 0.92 -22.77 -10.07
C VAL A 36 0.90 -21.43 -9.35
N LYS A 37 2.04 -20.78 -9.25
CA LYS A 37 2.21 -19.45 -8.63
C LYS A 37 1.78 -18.31 -9.57
N ILE A 38 0.46 -18.23 -9.82
CA ILE A 38 -0.13 -17.34 -10.82
C ILE A 38 0.11 -15.87 -10.48
N ALA A 39 -0.01 -15.48 -9.22
CA ALA A 39 0.18 -14.10 -8.80
C ALA A 39 1.62 -13.64 -9.05
N GLU A 40 2.59 -14.48 -8.77
CA GLU A 40 4.01 -14.21 -8.99
C GLU A 40 4.34 -14.11 -10.48
N ILE A 41 3.78 -15.00 -11.31
CA ILE A 41 3.93 -14.92 -12.77
C ILE A 41 3.36 -13.59 -13.30
N ASN A 42 2.19 -13.17 -12.81
CA ASN A 42 1.60 -11.89 -13.20
C ASN A 42 2.46 -10.69 -12.76
N ALA A 43 3.04 -10.74 -11.56
CA ALA A 43 3.94 -9.69 -11.07
C ALA A 43 5.21 -9.58 -11.94
N GLN A 44 5.81 -10.74 -12.27
CA GLN A 44 6.98 -10.79 -13.17
C GLN A 44 6.63 -10.26 -14.57
N ALA A 45 5.48 -10.64 -15.12
CA ALA A 45 5.03 -10.17 -16.42
C ALA A 45 4.85 -8.63 -16.43
N ARG A 46 4.30 -8.04 -15.36
CA ARG A 46 4.24 -6.59 -15.19
C ARG A 46 5.62 -5.94 -15.12
N ALA A 47 6.54 -6.54 -14.38
CA ALA A 47 7.90 -6.01 -14.28
C ALA A 47 8.56 -5.93 -15.66
N VAL A 48 8.44 -6.99 -16.47
CA VAL A 48 8.94 -7.00 -17.85
C VAL A 48 8.27 -5.94 -18.72
N MET A 49 6.95 -5.82 -18.63
CA MET A 49 6.20 -4.81 -19.39
C MET A 49 6.66 -3.39 -19.05
N LYS A 50 6.89 -3.11 -17.76
CA LYS A 50 7.38 -1.80 -17.32
C LYS A 50 8.83 -1.54 -17.67
N ALA A 51 9.67 -2.56 -17.66
CA ALA A 51 11.05 -2.45 -18.13
C ALA A 51 11.13 -2.11 -19.62
N GLN A 52 10.20 -2.64 -20.43
CA GLN A 52 10.14 -2.38 -21.87
C GLN A 52 9.48 -1.05 -22.23
N ASN A 53 8.37 -0.70 -21.59
CA ASN A 53 7.52 0.44 -21.96
C ASN A 53 7.69 1.65 -21.05
N GLY A 54 8.50 1.55 -19.99
CA GLY A 54 8.62 2.56 -18.95
C GLY A 54 7.48 2.51 -17.92
N MET A 55 7.64 3.28 -16.86
CA MET A 55 6.68 3.34 -15.76
C MET A 55 5.77 4.55 -15.90
N PRO A 56 4.43 4.38 -15.99
CA PRO A 56 3.50 5.49 -15.95
C PRO A 56 3.63 6.32 -14.67
N ILE A 57 3.43 7.64 -14.77
CA ILE A 57 3.48 8.57 -13.61
C ILE A 57 2.49 8.12 -12.51
N ARG A 58 1.30 7.66 -12.90
CA ARG A 58 0.31 7.09 -11.98
C ARG A 58 0.89 6.00 -11.10
N ASP A 59 1.54 5.03 -11.71
CA ASP A 59 2.07 3.86 -11.01
C ASP A 59 3.21 4.24 -10.08
N ARG A 60 4.07 5.19 -10.51
CA ARG A 60 5.13 5.74 -9.66
C ARG A 60 4.57 6.46 -8.43
N LEU A 61 3.49 7.23 -8.58
CA LEU A 61 2.84 7.92 -7.46
C LEU A 61 2.15 6.95 -6.49
N ILE A 62 1.43 5.96 -7.03
CA ILE A 62 0.71 4.96 -6.21
C ILE A 62 1.68 4.08 -5.41
N THR A 63 2.85 3.79 -5.93
CA THR A 63 3.83 2.93 -5.26
C THR A 63 4.63 3.67 -4.19
N GLN A 64 4.82 4.98 -4.31
CA GLN A 64 5.53 5.80 -3.32
C GLN A 64 4.64 6.24 -2.15
N THR A 65 3.86 5.33 -1.59
CA THR A 65 2.89 5.61 -0.53
C THR A 65 3.52 6.15 0.76
N ASP A 66 4.74 5.73 1.11
CA ASP A 66 5.47 6.24 2.27
C ASP A 66 5.88 7.70 2.09
N LEU A 67 6.41 8.05 0.92
CA LEU A 67 6.75 9.43 0.58
C LEU A 67 5.50 10.31 0.56
N MET A 68 4.43 9.82 -0.06
CA MET A 68 3.14 10.52 -0.11
C MET A 68 2.60 10.78 1.30
N GLY A 69 2.63 9.79 2.18
CA GLY A 69 2.22 9.94 3.57
C GLY A 69 3.04 10.97 4.33
N LYS A 70 4.38 10.97 4.17
CA LYS A 70 5.27 11.97 4.78
C LYS A 70 4.96 13.39 4.31
N VAL A 71 4.72 13.58 3.01
CA VAL A 71 4.43 14.90 2.42
C VAL A 71 3.03 15.36 2.79
N MET A 72 2.04 14.49 2.77
CA MET A 72 0.65 14.87 3.05
C MET A 72 0.38 15.15 4.53
N THR A 73 1.08 14.50 5.45
CA THR A 73 0.84 14.63 6.90
C THR A 73 0.88 16.07 7.40
N PRO A 74 1.89 16.90 7.11
CA PRO A 74 1.94 18.29 7.61
C PRO A 74 0.85 19.19 6.98
N PHE A 75 0.35 18.83 5.81
CA PHE A 75 -0.66 19.58 5.05
C PHE A 75 -2.03 18.89 5.02
N ALA A 76 -2.27 17.95 5.93
CA ALA A 76 -3.46 17.09 5.90
C ALA A 76 -4.80 17.85 5.77
N PRO A 77 -5.07 18.94 6.49
CA PRO A 77 -6.33 19.67 6.33
C PRO A 77 -6.50 20.23 4.92
N ILE A 78 -5.43 20.77 4.34
CA ILE A 78 -5.43 21.35 2.99
C ILE A 78 -5.58 20.24 1.95
N ALA A 79 -4.84 19.14 2.10
CA ALA A 79 -4.90 17.98 1.21
C ALA A 79 -6.29 17.36 1.21
N ASN A 80 -6.91 17.15 2.37
CA ASN A 80 -8.26 16.59 2.48
C ASN A 80 -9.31 17.54 1.89
N ALA A 81 -9.21 18.84 2.14
CA ALA A 81 -10.11 19.84 1.54
C ALA A 81 -9.97 19.84 0.01
N ALA A 82 -8.75 19.84 -0.51
CA ALA A 82 -8.48 19.81 -1.94
C ALA A 82 -9.04 18.55 -2.62
N LEU A 83 -8.87 17.38 -1.99
CA LEU A 83 -9.42 16.11 -2.47
C LEU A 83 -10.95 16.03 -2.39
N GLY A 84 -11.59 16.87 -1.57
CA GLY A 84 -13.05 17.02 -1.52
C GLY A 84 -13.64 17.86 -2.67
N ILE A 85 -12.84 18.65 -3.36
CA ILE A 85 -13.29 19.58 -4.41
C ILE A 85 -13.46 18.83 -5.75
N LYS A 86 -14.70 18.64 -6.20
CA LYS A 86 -15.02 17.91 -7.44
C LYS A 86 -14.23 18.37 -8.69
N PRO A 87 -14.14 19.69 -9.05
CA PRO A 87 -13.38 20.11 -10.22
C PRO A 87 -11.88 19.79 -10.09
N LEU A 88 -11.30 19.86 -8.91
CA LEU A 88 -9.90 19.49 -8.69
C LEU A 88 -9.69 17.98 -8.87
N ARG A 89 -10.63 17.16 -8.41
CA ARG A 89 -10.59 15.70 -8.65
C ARG A 89 -10.64 15.35 -10.14
N LYS A 90 -11.39 16.10 -10.96
CA LYS A 90 -11.38 15.92 -12.41
C LYS A 90 -10.01 16.20 -13.01
N VAL A 91 -9.36 17.27 -12.57
CA VAL A 91 -8.00 17.60 -13.03
C VAL A 91 -7.02 16.50 -12.61
N VAL A 92 -7.06 16.07 -11.37
CA VAL A 92 -6.22 14.96 -10.86
C VAL A 92 -6.49 13.68 -11.65
N SER A 93 -7.76 13.35 -11.91
CA SER A 93 -8.14 12.21 -12.73
C SER A 93 -7.55 12.27 -14.13
N ALA A 94 -7.63 13.42 -14.78
CA ALA A 94 -7.11 13.61 -16.14
C ALA A 94 -5.58 13.52 -16.21
N VAL A 95 -4.86 14.03 -15.20
CA VAL A 95 -3.39 14.08 -15.17
C VAL A 95 -2.79 12.76 -14.66
N VAL A 96 -3.36 12.22 -13.58
CA VAL A 96 -2.80 11.04 -12.88
C VAL A 96 -3.44 9.73 -13.37
N GLY A 97 -4.59 9.79 -14.04
CA GLY A 97 -5.31 8.60 -14.51
C GLY A 97 -6.02 7.82 -13.39
N VAL A 98 -6.31 8.48 -12.26
CA VAL A 98 -7.09 7.90 -11.15
C VAL A 98 -8.54 8.35 -11.30
N SER A 99 -9.50 7.43 -11.26
CA SER A 99 -10.93 7.76 -11.39
C SER A 99 -11.36 8.83 -10.39
N GLU A 100 -12.15 9.81 -10.83
CA GLU A 100 -12.73 10.85 -9.96
C GLU A 100 -13.64 10.28 -8.86
N GLY A 101 -14.21 9.10 -9.10
CA GLY A 101 -15.04 8.35 -8.14
C GLY A 101 -14.25 7.47 -7.17
N ALA A 102 -12.93 7.31 -7.37
CA ALA A 102 -12.13 6.46 -6.49
C ALA A 102 -12.08 7.02 -5.05
N PRO A 103 -12.26 6.17 -4.03
CA PRO A 103 -12.06 6.60 -2.65
C PRO A 103 -10.59 7.01 -2.46
N MET A 104 -10.36 8.23 -2.01
CA MET A 104 -9.02 8.73 -1.72
C MET A 104 -8.70 8.52 -0.24
N PRO A 105 -7.47 8.11 0.09
CA PRO A 105 -7.08 7.94 1.48
C PRO A 105 -7.11 9.29 2.21
N THR A 106 -7.63 9.30 3.43
CA THR A 106 -7.65 10.49 4.27
C THR A 106 -6.27 10.73 4.87
N ALA A 107 -5.73 11.92 4.68
CA ALA A 107 -4.49 12.32 5.33
C ALA A 107 -4.75 12.71 6.80
N HIS A 108 -3.86 12.30 7.69
CA HIS A 108 -3.89 12.68 9.10
C HIS A 108 -2.81 13.70 9.40
N ASN A 109 -3.12 14.69 10.24
CA ASN A 109 -2.20 15.75 10.66
C ASN A 109 -1.07 15.26 11.59
N GLN A 110 -1.11 14.00 11.99
CA GLN A 110 -0.10 13.35 12.82
C GLN A 110 0.10 11.90 12.36
N SER A 111 1.33 11.55 12.04
CA SER A 111 1.69 10.16 11.76
C SER A 111 1.69 9.31 13.04
N LEU A 112 1.61 7.99 12.89
CA LEU A 112 1.71 7.06 14.02
C LEU A 112 3.01 7.26 14.81
N ARG A 113 4.15 7.44 14.12
CA ARG A 113 5.44 7.74 14.77
C ARG A 113 5.42 9.05 15.54
N GLY A 114 4.78 10.09 14.99
CA GLY A 114 4.61 11.37 15.68
C GLY A 114 3.77 11.24 16.95
N TRP A 115 2.78 10.37 16.95
CA TRP A 115 1.98 10.05 18.12
C TRP A 115 2.79 9.23 19.13
N LEU A 116 3.50 8.17 18.70
CA LEU A 116 4.34 7.34 19.57
C LEU A 116 5.39 8.13 20.34
N LYS A 117 6.01 9.13 19.69
CA LYS A 117 7.00 10.02 20.34
C LYS A 117 6.40 10.90 21.42
N LYS A 118 5.11 11.24 21.33
CA LYS A 118 4.43 12.16 22.25
C LYS A 118 3.66 11.46 23.35
N ARG A 119 3.25 10.20 23.14
CA ARG A 119 2.49 9.46 24.15
C ARG A 119 3.41 8.99 25.28
N LYS A 120 2.82 8.83 26.45
CA LYS A 120 3.45 8.06 27.53
C LYS A 120 3.11 6.59 27.32
N ALA A 121 4.12 5.75 27.22
CA ALA A 121 3.90 4.29 27.21
C ALA A 121 3.36 3.86 28.60
N PRO A 122 2.51 2.82 28.64
CA PRO A 122 2.09 2.25 29.91
C PRO A 122 3.30 1.77 30.74
N THR A 123 3.31 2.11 32.02
CA THR A 123 4.40 1.71 32.95
C THR A 123 4.07 0.47 33.75
N GLY A 124 2.95 -0.20 33.46
CA GLY A 124 2.49 -1.40 34.14
C GLY A 124 3.21 -2.67 33.69
N PRO A 125 3.06 -3.76 34.46
CA PRO A 125 3.59 -5.07 34.08
C PRO A 125 2.93 -5.55 32.78
N ALA A 126 3.74 -6.10 31.87
CA ALA A 126 3.28 -6.73 30.63
C ALA A 126 3.39 -8.26 30.73
N PRO A 127 2.43 -8.92 31.41
CA PRO A 127 2.54 -10.36 31.77
C PRO A 127 2.57 -11.28 30.54
N ARG A 128 2.13 -10.79 29.37
CA ARG A 128 2.14 -11.55 28.11
C ARG A 128 3.43 -11.35 27.30
N GLY A 129 4.34 -10.48 27.77
CA GLY A 129 5.62 -10.23 27.12
C GLY A 129 5.55 -9.29 25.91
N PRO A 130 6.69 -9.12 25.21
CA PRO A 130 6.81 -8.20 24.11
C PRO A 130 6.16 -8.75 22.82
N ILE A 131 5.54 -7.83 22.04
CA ILE A 131 5.04 -8.09 20.69
C ILE A 131 5.47 -6.95 19.76
N VAL A 132 5.89 -7.30 18.54
CA VAL A 132 6.26 -6.32 17.52
C VAL A 132 5.04 -5.98 16.68
N PHE A 133 4.75 -4.67 16.55
CA PHE A 133 3.67 -4.19 15.70
C PHE A 133 4.24 -3.59 14.40
N PHE A 134 3.89 -4.22 13.27
CA PHE A 134 4.22 -3.74 11.94
C PHE A 134 3.04 -2.95 11.35
N HIS A 135 3.17 -1.64 11.23
CA HIS A 135 2.10 -0.77 10.75
C HIS A 135 2.14 -0.47 9.23
N GLY A 136 3.31 -0.64 8.61
CA GLY A 136 3.51 -0.26 7.20
C GLY A 136 3.23 1.23 6.92
N CYS A 137 3.08 1.57 5.63
CA CYS A 137 2.73 2.94 5.23
C CYS A 137 1.25 3.26 5.54
N ALA A 138 0.32 2.30 5.35
CA ALA A 138 -1.10 2.51 5.62
C ALA A 138 -1.34 2.88 7.08
N GLY A 139 -0.95 2.04 8.03
CA GLY A 139 -1.11 2.31 9.45
C GLY A 139 -0.27 3.47 9.96
N GLY A 140 0.84 3.79 9.27
CA GLY A 140 1.71 4.91 9.62
C GLY A 140 1.15 6.29 9.31
N TYR A 141 0.36 6.43 8.23
CA TYR A 141 -0.06 7.73 7.70
C TYR A 141 -1.55 7.87 7.39
N PHE A 142 -2.21 6.80 6.92
CA PHE A 142 -3.59 6.85 6.41
C PHE A 142 -4.61 6.21 7.36
N GLU A 143 -4.21 5.12 8.04
CA GLU A 143 -5.04 4.40 9.02
C GLU A 143 -4.50 4.57 10.45
N VAL A 144 -4.07 5.78 10.77
CA VAL A 144 -3.38 6.10 12.04
C VAL A 144 -4.24 5.79 13.25
N GLN A 145 -5.55 6.03 13.19
CA GLN A 145 -6.46 5.76 14.32
C GLN A 145 -6.58 4.26 14.58
N THR A 146 -6.72 3.46 13.53
CA THR A 146 -6.75 2.00 13.62
C THR A 146 -5.48 1.46 14.30
N SER A 147 -4.32 1.97 13.87
CA SER A 147 -3.03 1.59 14.46
C SER A 147 -2.91 2.00 15.93
N LYS A 148 -3.39 3.19 16.32
CA LYS A 148 -3.42 3.64 17.72
C LYS A 148 -4.28 2.71 18.58
N HIS A 149 -5.51 2.47 18.16
CA HIS A 149 -6.43 1.59 18.91
C HIS A 149 -5.89 0.15 18.99
N THR A 150 -5.24 -0.34 17.94
CA THR A 150 -4.58 -1.66 17.97
C THR A 150 -3.49 -1.73 19.04
N ILE A 151 -2.63 -0.72 19.10
CA ILE A 151 -1.56 -0.65 20.09
C ILE A 151 -2.15 -0.57 21.51
N GLU A 152 -3.12 0.33 21.73
CA GLU A 152 -3.79 0.51 23.01
C GLU A 152 -4.49 -0.78 23.48
N LEU A 153 -5.15 -1.48 22.53
CA LEU A 153 -5.80 -2.76 22.82
C LEU A 153 -4.79 -3.84 23.23
N LEU A 154 -3.69 -3.97 22.50
CA LEU A 154 -2.64 -4.96 22.81
C LEU A 154 -2.01 -4.68 24.17
N GLU A 155 -1.76 -3.41 24.49
CA GLU A 155 -1.25 -3.00 25.81
C GLU A 155 -2.28 -3.29 26.91
N HIS A 156 -3.55 -3.01 26.67
CA HIS A 156 -4.63 -3.36 27.61
C HIS A 156 -4.73 -4.87 27.86
N LEU A 157 -4.44 -5.67 26.85
CA LEU A 157 -4.37 -7.13 26.94
C LEU A 157 -3.11 -7.64 27.66
N GLY A 158 -2.20 -6.77 28.08
CA GLY A 158 -1.01 -7.10 28.84
C GLY A 158 0.22 -7.41 27.99
N TYR A 159 0.29 -6.93 26.76
CA TYR A 159 1.51 -6.99 25.93
C TYR A 159 2.35 -5.72 26.06
N GLU A 160 3.66 -5.86 25.97
CA GLU A 160 4.57 -4.75 25.69
C GLU A 160 4.66 -4.56 24.17
N VAL A 161 4.07 -3.47 23.65
CA VAL A 161 4.03 -3.25 22.20
C VAL A 161 5.27 -2.50 21.73
N LEU A 162 6.11 -3.18 20.99
CA LEU A 162 7.31 -2.63 20.35
C LEU A 162 7.00 -2.21 18.92
N VAL A 163 7.32 -0.97 18.58
CA VAL A 163 7.15 -0.42 17.22
C VAL A 163 8.52 0.04 16.72
N PRO A 164 9.33 -0.87 16.13
CA PRO A 164 10.66 -0.55 15.62
C PRO A 164 10.60 0.39 14.42
N GLU A 165 11.77 0.85 13.98
CA GLU A 165 11.87 1.53 12.69
C GLU A 165 11.54 0.56 11.56
N GLN A 166 10.62 0.97 10.68
CA GLN A 166 10.12 0.14 9.59
C GLN A 166 9.74 1.00 8.40
N GLY A 167 9.79 0.41 7.22
CA GLY A 167 9.40 1.03 5.97
C GLY A 167 8.04 0.52 5.45
N CYS A 168 7.84 0.66 4.15
CA CYS A 168 6.73 0.06 3.44
C CYS A 168 6.89 -1.47 3.36
N CYS A 169 5.77 -2.20 3.32
CA CYS A 169 5.79 -3.65 3.11
C CYS A 169 6.11 -4.06 1.66
N GLY A 170 6.21 -3.09 0.75
CA GLY A 170 6.49 -3.34 -0.68
C GLY A 170 5.31 -3.89 -1.49
N LEU A 171 4.15 -4.14 -0.89
CA LEU A 171 3.02 -4.75 -1.59
C LEU A 171 2.56 -3.92 -2.81
N ALA A 172 2.50 -2.59 -2.66
CA ALA A 172 2.12 -1.70 -3.76
C ALA A 172 3.15 -1.73 -4.90
N GLU A 173 4.42 -1.83 -4.59
CA GLU A 173 5.51 -1.97 -5.57
C GLU A 173 5.42 -3.34 -6.26
N GLN A 174 5.42 -4.41 -5.49
CA GLN A 174 5.34 -5.78 -6.01
C GLN A 174 4.10 -6.02 -6.88
N SER A 175 2.92 -5.57 -6.43
CA SER A 175 1.68 -5.72 -7.21
C SER A 175 1.68 -4.92 -8.50
N ASN A 176 2.48 -3.88 -8.59
CA ASN A 176 2.67 -3.07 -9.80
C ASN A 176 3.90 -3.48 -10.63
N GLY A 177 4.63 -4.52 -10.25
CA GLY A 177 5.79 -5.02 -10.99
C GLY A 177 7.03 -4.13 -10.86
N ILE A 178 7.27 -3.60 -9.66
CA ILE A 178 8.42 -2.77 -9.31
C ILE A 178 9.25 -3.50 -8.27
#